data_fca65159fab4f4a60008c8ba2edd55d8
#
_entry.id   fca65159fab4f4a60008c8ba2edd55d8
#
_cell.length_a   1.000
_cell.length_b   1.000
_cell.length_c   1.000
_cell.angle_alpha   90.00
_cell.angle_beta   90.00
_cell.angle_gamma   90.00
#
_symmetry.space_group_name_H-M   'P 1'
#
loop_
_entity.id
_entity.type
_entity.pdbx_description
1 polymer ?
#
loop_
_entity_poly.entity_id
_entity_poly.type
_entity_poly.pdbx_seq_one_letter_code
_entity_poly.pdbx_strand_id
1 'polypeptide(L)'
;MRDQSIDIYKGLLIFLVVFGHFLERLLGWQDTLTKIFLQNIYVLHMPAFVFISGYLFKDQKISQKLQYFLSLLIPFQFLYVLADGYYSGQISSKWLWQPYWLLWYLWAMLVWVLLTRWLKATGYPVLCSLILALLVGLSPINNYLFSIGRIFNFLPFFMLGHIYGKAWLDILRRLPFTYGIAVITIVGLLGLTQLHPLKSYWLYGSLSYAQMHIAPLQGMLIRSQYLIMSCCAVFAWAMLVRKFPQFLSQLGQASLPIYLWHGLIVLWLSHIWHVAVTPSIQLLVAFCASILTCWVCMLPIFQRSIQMLSNAFLWLFTKIIPKKTEI
;
A
#
# COMPACT_ATOMS: atom_id res chain seq x y z
N MET A 1 0.51 -4.03 -25.96
CA MET A 1 0.92 -5.24 -25.20
C MET A 1 1.00 -4.90 -23.72
N ARG A 2 0.67 -5.85 -22.83
CA ARG A 2 0.81 -5.73 -21.38
C ARG A 2 2.30 -5.79 -21.01
N ASP A 3 2.76 -4.91 -20.16
CA ASP A 3 4.18 -4.85 -19.73
C ASP A 3 4.45 -5.91 -18.66
N GLN A 4 5.11 -7.00 -19.05
CA GLN A 4 5.44 -8.11 -18.16
C GLN A 4 6.34 -7.69 -16.99
N SER A 5 7.24 -6.72 -17.20
CA SER A 5 8.12 -6.23 -16.13
C SER A 5 7.33 -5.55 -15.01
N ILE A 6 6.26 -4.83 -15.36
CA ILE A 6 5.36 -4.23 -14.37
C ILE A 6 4.58 -5.30 -13.61
N ASP A 7 4.15 -6.37 -14.29
CA ASP A 7 3.49 -7.47 -13.60
C ASP A 7 4.44 -8.21 -12.66
N ILE A 8 5.71 -8.45 -13.05
CA ILE A 8 6.73 -9.02 -12.16
C ILE A 8 6.94 -8.11 -10.94
N TYR A 9 7.06 -6.80 -11.15
CA TYR A 9 7.24 -5.87 -10.03
C TYR A 9 6.04 -5.89 -9.08
N LYS A 10 4.81 -5.84 -9.61
CA LYS A 10 3.59 -5.98 -8.81
C LYS A 10 3.55 -7.31 -8.05
N GLY A 11 3.99 -8.40 -8.67
CA GLY A 11 4.05 -9.73 -8.06
C GLY A 11 4.99 -9.77 -6.86
N LEU A 12 6.18 -9.19 -6.99
CA LEU A 12 7.09 -9.04 -5.87
C LEU A 12 6.45 -8.20 -4.74
N LEU A 13 5.90 -7.05 -5.10
CA LEU A 13 5.34 -6.12 -4.13
C LEU A 13 4.15 -6.72 -3.38
N ILE A 14 3.25 -7.43 -4.06
CA ILE A 14 2.09 -8.03 -3.39
C ILE A 14 2.52 -9.16 -2.44
N PHE A 15 3.55 -9.93 -2.80
CA PHE A 15 4.15 -10.89 -1.89
C PHE A 15 4.72 -10.19 -0.64
N LEU A 16 5.46 -9.09 -0.81
CA LEU A 16 6.00 -8.32 0.32
C LEU A 16 4.89 -7.69 1.19
N VAL A 17 3.75 -7.30 0.62
CA VAL A 17 2.57 -6.85 1.39
C VAL A 17 2.06 -7.96 2.28
N VAL A 18 1.83 -9.15 1.72
CA VAL A 18 1.30 -10.29 2.48
C VAL A 18 2.28 -10.72 3.55
N PHE A 19 3.58 -10.84 3.20
CA PHE A 19 4.63 -11.21 4.13
C PHE A 19 4.81 -10.18 5.25
N GLY A 20 4.82 -8.89 4.92
CA GLY A 20 4.89 -7.82 5.93
C GLY A 20 3.73 -7.87 6.91
N HIS A 21 2.51 -8.15 6.44
CA HIS A 21 1.35 -8.26 7.33
C HIS A 21 1.36 -9.50 8.21
N PHE A 22 1.85 -10.65 7.73
CA PHE A 22 2.07 -11.81 8.60
C PHE A 22 3.16 -11.56 9.63
N LEU A 23 4.30 -10.97 9.23
CA LEU A 23 5.36 -10.59 10.17
C LEU A 23 4.85 -9.66 11.26
N GLU A 24 4.12 -8.61 10.87
CA GLU A 24 3.59 -7.62 11.80
C GLU A 24 2.60 -8.25 12.80
N ARG A 25 1.74 -9.17 12.33
CA ARG A 25 0.69 -9.78 13.16
C ARG A 25 1.17 -10.93 14.03
N LEU A 26 2.13 -11.72 13.56
CA LEU A 26 2.63 -12.90 14.28
C LEU A 26 3.82 -12.57 15.20
N LEU A 27 4.73 -11.68 14.78
CA LEU A 27 5.94 -11.35 15.53
C LEU A 27 5.93 -9.93 16.10
N GLY A 28 5.27 -8.99 15.40
CA GLY A 28 5.26 -7.57 15.78
C GLY A 28 6.59 -6.87 15.49
N TRP A 29 6.81 -5.71 16.16
CA TRP A 29 7.96 -4.84 15.96
C TRP A 29 9.01 -4.93 17.08
N GLN A 30 8.90 -5.90 17.99
CA GLN A 30 9.75 -5.97 19.19
C GLN A 30 11.05 -6.73 18.92
N ASP A 31 11.00 -7.80 18.15
CA ASP A 31 12.18 -8.58 17.79
C ASP A 31 13.04 -7.84 16.75
N THR A 32 14.37 -7.84 16.98
CA THR A 32 15.33 -7.09 16.17
C THR A 32 15.35 -7.54 14.71
N LEU A 33 15.36 -8.87 14.47
CA LEU A 33 15.39 -9.43 13.12
C LEU A 33 14.11 -9.09 12.35
N THR A 34 12.95 -9.29 12.99
CA THR A 34 11.64 -8.96 12.42
C THR A 34 11.53 -7.47 12.10
N LYS A 35 12.02 -6.61 13.00
CA LYS A 35 12.05 -5.17 12.80
C LYS A 35 12.85 -4.78 11.55
N ILE A 36 14.01 -5.40 11.32
CA ILE A 36 14.81 -5.17 10.12
C ILE A 36 14.02 -5.54 8.86
N PHE A 37 13.38 -6.72 8.83
CA PHE A 37 12.54 -7.13 7.69
C PHE A 37 11.40 -6.16 7.46
N LEU A 38 10.64 -5.83 8.50
CA LEU A 38 9.51 -4.92 8.42
C LEU A 38 9.93 -3.53 7.93
N GLN A 39 11.03 -2.96 8.44
CA GLN A 39 11.53 -1.67 8.00
C GLN A 39 11.83 -1.66 6.48
N ASN A 40 12.56 -2.66 5.99
CA ASN A 40 12.91 -2.75 4.57
C ASN A 40 11.68 -2.99 3.68
N ILE A 41 10.72 -3.82 4.13
CA ILE A 41 9.48 -4.05 3.41
C ILE A 41 8.66 -2.76 3.34
N TYR A 42 8.47 -2.05 4.46
CA TYR A 42 7.61 -0.88 4.53
C TYR A 42 8.18 0.37 3.85
N VAL A 43 9.52 0.51 3.80
CA VAL A 43 10.18 1.55 2.97
C VAL A 43 9.87 1.37 1.48
N LEU A 44 9.68 0.12 1.03
CA LEU A 44 9.52 -0.20 -0.38
C LEU A 44 8.07 -0.41 -0.82
N HIS A 45 7.34 -1.35 -0.17
CA HIS A 45 6.15 -1.97 -0.79
C HIS A 45 5.04 -0.97 -1.11
N MET A 46 4.61 -0.13 -0.17
CA MET A 46 3.54 0.83 -0.43
C MET A 46 3.98 1.99 -1.33
N PRO A 47 5.15 2.64 -1.11
CA PRO A 47 5.66 3.63 -2.06
C PRO A 47 5.71 3.12 -3.50
N ALA A 48 6.20 1.88 -3.71
CA ALA A 48 6.30 1.30 -5.04
C ALA A 48 4.93 0.93 -5.63
N PHE A 49 4.00 0.36 -4.84
CA PHE A 49 2.64 0.11 -5.31
C PHE A 49 1.94 1.39 -5.73
N VAL A 50 2.06 2.44 -4.93
CA VAL A 50 1.46 3.74 -5.21
C VAL A 50 2.08 4.38 -6.45
N PHE A 51 3.40 4.29 -6.62
CA PHE A 51 4.10 4.73 -7.84
C PHE A 51 3.58 4.00 -9.08
N ILE A 52 3.48 2.66 -9.04
CA ILE A 52 2.95 1.87 -10.15
C ILE A 52 1.48 2.21 -10.42
N SER A 53 0.69 2.48 -9.38
CA SER A 53 -0.71 2.88 -9.54
C SER A 53 -0.84 4.23 -10.25
N GLY A 54 0.02 5.18 -9.91
CA GLY A 54 0.14 6.45 -10.62
C GLY A 54 0.55 6.25 -12.09
N TYR A 55 1.56 5.41 -12.35
CA TYR A 55 2.00 5.07 -13.71
C TYR A 55 0.90 4.44 -14.57
N LEU A 56 0.09 3.57 -13.99
CA LEU A 56 -1.01 2.90 -14.69
C LEU A 56 -2.28 3.76 -14.78
N PHE A 57 -2.35 4.84 -14.01
CA PHE A 57 -3.51 5.70 -13.97
C PHE A 57 -3.64 6.53 -15.25
N LYS A 58 -4.85 6.57 -15.81
CA LYS A 58 -5.21 7.40 -16.98
C LYS A 58 -6.29 8.40 -16.58
N ASP A 59 -6.18 9.65 -16.98
CA ASP A 59 -7.11 10.75 -16.64
C ASP A 59 -8.49 10.65 -17.29
N GLN A 60 -8.81 9.50 -17.88
CA GLN A 60 -10.08 9.27 -18.57
C GLN A 60 -11.05 8.49 -17.69
N LYS A 61 -12.35 8.65 -17.92
CA LYS A 61 -13.42 7.88 -17.26
C LYS A 61 -13.37 7.91 -15.74
N ILE A 62 -13.15 9.10 -15.17
CA ILE A 62 -12.99 9.31 -13.72
C ILE A 62 -14.17 8.74 -12.93
N SER A 63 -15.41 9.06 -13.36
CA SER A 63 -16.63 8.55 -12.69
C SER A 63 -16.66 7.01 -12.63
N GLN A 64 -16.31 6.32 -13.73
CA GLN A 64 -16.27 4.86 -13.77
C GLN A 64 -15.21 4.30 -12.81
N LYS A 65 -14.05 4.97 -12.70
CA LYS A 65 -13.00 4.56 -11.74
C LYS A 65 -13.44 4.75 -10.29
N LEU A 66 -14.09 5.88 -9.99
CA LEU A 66 -14.63 6.12 -8.65
C LEU A 66 -15.68 5.06 -8.29
N GLN A 67 -16.62 4.78 -9.21
CA GLN A 67 -17.60 3.71 -9.01
C GLN A 67 -16.94 2.34 -8.78
N TYR A 68 -15.92 2.02 -9.58
CA TYR A 68 -15.17 0.78 -9.42
C TYR A 68 -14.48 0.68 -8.07
N PHE A 69 -13.73 1.72 -7.62
CA PHE A 69 -13.09 1.70 -6.32
C PHE A 69 -14.09 1.65 -5.17
N LEU A 70 -15.22 2.36 -5.27
CA LEU A 70 -16.30 2.29 -4.27
C LEU A 70 -16.93 0.90 -4.21
N SER A 71 -17.13 0.26 -5.37
CA SER A 71 -17.72 -1.10 -5.44
C SER A 71 -16.80 -2.18 -4.86
N LEU A 72 -15.51 -1.90 -4.70
CA LEU A 72 -14.57 -2.74 -3.98
C LEU A 72 -14.46 -2.35 -2.50
N LEU A 73 -14.33 -1.05 -2.24
CA LEU A 73 -14.10 -0.54 -0.90
C LEU A 73 -15.25 -0.87 0.06
N ILE A 74 -16.48 -0.57 -0.33
CA ILE A 74 -17.63 -0.68 0.58
C ILE A 74 -17.92 -2.13 0.97
N PRO A 75 -18.04 -3.10 0.04
CA PRO A 75 -18.26 -4.49 0.44
C PRO A 75 -17.11 -5.07 1.28
N PHE A 76 -15.86 -4.76 0.92
CA PHE A 76 -14.72 -5.25 1.70
C PHE A 76 -14.59 -4.55 3.06
N GLN A 77 -14.89 -3.25 3.17
CA GLN A 77 -15.00 -2.58 4.47
C GLN A 77 -15.96 -3.32 5.39
N PHE A 78 -17.14 -3.66 4.88
CA PHE A 78 -18.15 -4.40 5.64
C PHE A 78 -17.65 -5.79 6.04
N LEU A 79 -17.05 -6.56 5.12
CA LEU A 79 -16.50 -7.88 5.41
C LEU A 79 -15.40 -7.84 6.47
N TYR A 80 -14.48 -6.86 6.38
CA TYR A 80 -13.41 -6.70 7.36
C TYR A 80 -13.92 -6.29 8.74
N VAL A 81 -14.92 -5.41 8.79
CA VAL A 81 -15.54 -4.97 10.06
C VAL A 81 -16.28 -6.12 10.71
N LEU A 82 -16.98 -6.96 9.94
CA LEU A 82 -17.63 -8.16 10.47
C LEU A 82 -16.61 -9.18 11.00
N ALA A 83 -15.52 -9.41 10.25
CA ALA A 83 -14.46 -10.31 10.70
C ALA A 83 -13.79 -9.80 11.98
N ASP A 84 -13.48 -8.51 12.05
CA ASP A 84 -12.93 -7.87 13.26
C ASP A 84 -13.89 -8.01 14.45
N GLY A 85 -15.17 -7.74 14.22
CA GLY A 85 -16.21 -7.90 15.23
C GLY A 85 -16.36 -9.33 15.74
N TYR A 86 -16.27 -10.31 14.83
CA TYR A 86 -16.31 -11.72 15.18
C TYR A 86 -15.11 -12.12 16.07
N TYR A 87 -13.88 -11.69 15.72
CA TYR A 87 -12.68 -12.06 16.48
C TYR A 87 -12.50 -11.24 17.76
N SER A 88 -12.92 -9.97 17.79
CA SER A 88 -12.78 -9.09 18.97
C SER A 88 -13.96 -9.10 19.92
N GLY A 89 -15.09 -9.71 19.50
CA GLY A 89 -16.35 -9.71 20.25
C GLY A 89 -17.12 -8.40 20.22
N GLN A 90 -16.64 -7.37 19.51
CA GLN A 90 -17.29 -6.06 19.40
C GLN A 90 -16.99 -5.34 18.10
N ILE A 91 -17.96 -4.61 17.56
CA ILE A 91 -17.79 -3.77 16.39
C ILE A 91 -17.51 -2.34 16.84
N SER A 92 -16.32 -1.82 16.52
CA SER A 92 -15.94 -0.46 16.87
C SER A 92 -16.52 0.56 15.90
N SER A 93 -17.14 1.64 16.43
CA SER A 93 -17.66 2.77 15.63
C SER A 93 -16.59 3.53 14.83
N LYS A 94 -15.30 3.39 15.19
CA LYS A 94 -14.18 4.01 14.44
C LYS A 94 -14.21 3.64 12.96
N TRP A 95 -14.72 2.48 12.59
CA TRP A 95 -14.78 2.00 11.21
C TRP A 95 -15.77 2.75 10.31
N LEU A 96 -16.60 3.62 10.88
CA LEU A 96 -17.45 4.55 10.12
C LEU A 96 -16.65 5.72 9.54
N TRP A 97 -15.54 6.09 10.21
CA TRP A 97 -14.72 7.26 9.88
C TRP A 97 -13.33 6.90 9.37
N GLN A 98 -13.02 5.62 9.40
CA GLN A 98 -11.68 5.13 9.12
C GLN A 98 -11.77 3.87 8.27
N PRO A 99 -11.12 3.85 7.07
CA PRO A 99 -11.00 2.61 6.31
C PRO A 99 -10.31 1.54 7.14
N TYR A 100 -10.86 0.34 7.10
CA TYR A 100 -10.29 -0.77 7.86
C TYR A 100 -8.89 -1.08 7.35
N TRP A 101 -7.92 -1.13 8.22
CA TRP A 101 -6.54 -1.57 8.05
C TRP A 101 -5.95 -1.33 6.65
N LEU A 102 -5.92 -2.38 5.79
CA LEU A 102 -5.35 -2.30 4.44
C LEU A 102 -6.21 -1.53 3.43
N LEU A 103 -7.50 -1.35 3.68
CA LEU A 103 -8.42 -0.69 2.75
C LEU A 103 -8.17 0.82 2.59
N TRP A 104 -7.29 1.39 3.43
CA TRP A 104 -6.85 2.78 3.27
C TRP A 104 -6.34 3.07 1.86
N TYR A 105 -5.73 2.08 1.20
CA TYR A 105 -5.20 2.26 -0.15
C TYR A 105 -6.30 2.45 -1.21
N LEU A 106 -7.40 1.68 -1.15
CA LEU A 106 -8.54 1.92 -2.04
C LEU A 106 -9.19 3.29 -1.78
N TRP A 107 -9.30 3.67 -0.51
CA TRP A 107 -9.77 4.99 -0.13
C TRP A 107 -8.85 6.10 -0.66
N ALA A 108 -7.55 5.93 -0.51
CA ALA A 108 -6.55 6.84 -1.06
C ALA A 108 -6.64 6.94 -2.59
N MET A 109 -6.86 5.84 -3.30
CA MET A 109 -7.07 5.85 -4.75
C MET A 109 -8.24 6.73 -5.17
N LEU A 110 -9.37 6.72 -4.43
CA LEU A 110 -10.49 7.63 -4.69
C LEU A 110 -10.07 9.10 -4.59
N VAL A 111 -9.35 9.44 -3.52
CA VAL A 111 -8.88 10.80 -3.27
C VAL A 111 -7.82 11.21 -4.31
N TRP A 112 -6.84 10.36 -4.62
CA TRP A 112 -5.77 10.67 -5.59
C TRP A 112 -6.32 10.87 -7.00
N VAL A 113 -7.30 10.07 -7.41
CA VAL A 113 -7.98 10.23 -8.72
C VAL A 113 -8.63 11.61 -8.84
N LEU A 114 -9.25 12.10 -7.77
CA LEU A 114 -9.86 13.44 -7.72
C LEU A 114 -8.80 14.55 -7.67
N LEU A 115 -7.78 14.40 -6.82
CA LEU A 115 -6.74 15.42 -6.64
C LEU A 115 -5.83 15.59 -7.86
N THR A 116 -5.64 14.56 -8.68
CA THR A 116 -4.72 14.59 -9.82
C THR A 116 -5.01 15.76 -10.75
N ARG A 117 -6.28 16.03 -11.06
CA ARG A 117 -6.67 17.15 -11.93
C ARG A 117 -6.24 18.50 -11.36
N TRP A 118 -6.49 18.71 -10.08
CA TRP A 118 -6.15 19.96 -9.38
C TRP A 118 -4.63 20.15 -9.29
N LEU A 119 -3.90 19.10 -8.92
CA LEU A 119 -2.44 19.14 -8.84
C LEU A 119 -1.80 19.41 -10.21
N LYS A 120 -2.28 18.81 -11.28
CA LYS A 120 -1.78 19.07 -12.64
C LYS A 120 -2.00 20.51 -13.06
N ALA A 121 -3.09 21.14 -12.67
CA ALA A 121 -3.39 22.54 -12.98
C ALA A 121 -2.40 23.52 -12.35
N THR A 122 -1.66 23.14 -11.30
CA THR A 122 -0.61 23.99 -10.69
C THR A 122 0.65 24.12 -11.55
N GLY A 123 0.85 23.26 -12.54
CA GLY A 123 2.11 23.14 -13.29
C GLY A 123 3.23 22.40 -12.58
N TYR A 124 3.15 22.24 -11.25
CA TYR A 124 4.16 21.58 -10.42
C TYR A 124 3.59 20.44 -9.55
N PRO A 125 2.91 19.43 -10.16
CA PRO A 125 2.10 18.45 -9.42
C PRO A 125 2.90 17.63 -8.42
N VAL A 126 4.12 17.22 -8.73
CA VAL A 126 4.98 16.46 -7.82
C VAL A 126 5.45 17.33 -6.65
N LEU A 127 5.88 18.57 -6.92
CA LEU A 127 6.30 19.49 -5.86
C LEU A 127 5.14 19.81 -4.89
N CYS A 128 3.95 20.12 -5.43
CA CYS A 128 2.77 20.35 -4.60
C CYS A 128 2.42 19.12 -3.75
N SER A 129 2.52 17.92 -4.32
CA SER A 129 2.27 16.69 -3.55
C SER A 129 3.31 16.46 -2.45
N LEU A 130 4.59 16.79 -2.66
CA LEU A 130 5.64 16.76 -1.64
C LEU A 130 5.35 17.75 -0.50
N ILE A 131 4.98 18.99 -0.85
CA ILE A 131 4.59 19.99 0.15
C ILE A 131 3.42 19.47 0.99
N LEU A 132 2.37 18.94 0.37
CA LEU A 132 1.22 18.37 1.08
C LEU A 132 1.61 17.20 1.98
N ALA A 133 2.55 16.35 1.55
CA ALA A 133 3.06 15.23 2.37
C ALA A 133 3.80 15.71 3.63
N LEU A 134 4.51 16.84 3.56
CA LEU A 134 5.15 17.44 4.72
C LEU A 134 4.15 18.16 5.62
N LEU A 135 3.23 18.93 5.02
CA LEU A 135 2.25 19.73 5.75
C LEU A 135 1.21 18.86 6.50
N VAL A 136 0.83 17.68 5.99
CA VAL A 136 -0.12 16.80 6.68
C VAL A 136 0.39 16.37 8.07
N GLY A 137 1.71 16.37 8.29
CA GLY A 137 2.31 16.13 9.59
C GLY A 137 2.05 17.23 10.62
N LEU A 138 1.71 18.44 10.19
CA LEU A 138 1.34 19.56 11.06
C LEU A 138 -0.14 19.53 11.47
N SER A 139 -0.93 18.61 10.91
CA SER A 139 -2.37 18.53 11.17
C SER A 139 -2.65 18.42 12.67
N PRO A 140 -3.54 19.24 13.23
CA PRO A 140 -3.97 19.16 14.61
C PRO A 140 -4.94 18.00 14.88
N ILE A 141 -5.54 17.45 13.82
CA ILE A 141 -6.51 16.36 13.92
C ILE A 141 -5.81 15.00 13.94
N ASN A 142 -6.54 13.98 14.38
CA ASN A 142 -6.05 12.61 14.30
C ASN A 142 -5.93 12.17 12.84
N ASN A 143 -4.72 11.98 12.35
CA ASN A 143 -4.43 11.62 10.96
C ASN A 143 -4.90 10.21 10.55
N TYR A 144 -5.36 9.38 11.49
CA TYR A 144 -6.09 8.14 11.18
C TYR A 144 -7.49 8.41 10.62
N LEU A 145 -8.10 9.56 10.98
CA LEU A 145 -9.41 9.95 10.46
C LEU A 145 -9.35 10.01 8.92
N PHE A 146 -10.22 9.24 8.27
CA PHE A 146 -10.23 9.06 6.81
C PHE A 146 -8.87 8.70 6.21
N SER A 147 -7.92 8.18 7.01
CA SER A 147 -6.53 7.90 6.61
C SER A 147 -5.80 9.10 5.97
N ILE A 148 -6.13 10.32 6.39
CA ILE A 148 -5.59 11.57 5.82
C ILE A 148 -4.07 11.56 5.82
N GLY A 149 -3.45 11.12 6.92
CA GLY A 149 -1.99 11.02 7.02
C GLY A 149 -1.39 10.19 5.89
N ARG A 150 -1.92 8.98 5.65
CA ARG A 150 -1.44 8.07 4.60
C ARG A 150 -1.70 8.61 3.20
N ILE A 151 -2.89 9.17 2.97
CA ILE A 151 -3.27 9.73 1.67
C ILE A 151 -2.23 10.75 1.21
N PHE A 152 -1.91 11.73 2.03
CA PHE A 152 -0.99 12.79 1.64
C PHE A 152 0.47 12.36 1.74
N ASN A 153 0.84 11.49 2.69
CA ASN A 153 2.20 10.96 2.79
C ASN A 153 2.64 10.17 1.54
N PHE A 154 1.73 9.41 0.93
CA PHE A 154 2.01 8.60 -0.26
C PHE A 154 1.65 9.28 -1.59
N LEU A 155 0.95 10.42 -1.57
CA LEU A 155 0.57 11.19 -2.77
C LEU A 155 1.76 11.52 -3.69
N PRO A 156 2.97 11.87 -3.20
CA PRO A 156 4.12 12.14 -4.06
C PRO A 156 4.49 10.98 -4.96
N PHE A 157 4.41 9.74 -4.46
CA PHE A 157 4.71 8.55 -5.25
C PHE A 157 3.67 8.32 -6.35
N PHE A 158 2.39 8.58 -6.06
CA PHE A 158 1.33 8.53 -7.06
C PHE A 158 1.56 9.55 -8.17
N MET A 159 1.83 10.81 -7.81
CA MET A 159 2.06 11.87 -8.77
C MET A 159 3.37 11.66 -9.56
N LEU A 160 4.42 11.19 -8.92
CA LEU A 160 5.68 10.84 -9.57
C LEU A 160 5.47 9.72 -10.62
N GLY A 161 4.74 8.68 -10.25
CA GLY A 161 4.37 7.59 -11.17
C GLY A 161 3.52 8.09 -12.33
N HIS A 162 2.52 8.95 -12.07
CA HIS A 162 1.61 9.45 -13.08
C HIS A 162 2.28 10.38 -14.09
N ILE A 163 3.15 11.28 -13.63
CA ILE A 163 3.78 12.30 -14.49
C ILE A 163 5.05 11.76 -15.17
N TYR A 164 5.90 11.09 -14.42
CA TYR A 164 7.24 10.70 -14.88
C TYR A 164 7.47 9.20 -14.98
N GLY A 165 6.50 8.37 -14.56
CA GLY A 165 6.68 6.92 -14.42
C GLY A 165 7.18 6.23 -15.68
N LYS A 166 6.66 6.59 -16.87
CA LYS A 166 7.12 6.01 -18.14
C LYS A 166 8.58 6.35 -18.41
N ALA A 167 8.93 7.63 -18.38
CA ALA A 167 10.31 8.07 -18.68
C ALA A 167 11.32 7.47 -17.70
N TRP A 168 10.99 7.46 -16.41
CA TRP A 168 11.88 6.93 -15.38
C TRP A 168 12.04 5.41 -15.48
N LEU A 169 10.96 4.65 -15.69
CA LEU A 169 11.06 3.20 -15.85
C LEU A 169 11.87 2.82 -17.10
N ASP A 170 11.72 3.58 -18.19
CA ASP A 170 12.50 3.36 -19.41
C ASP A 170 14.01 3.62 -19.19
N ILE A 171 14.36 4.64 -18.41
CA ILE A 171 15.75 4.93 -18.02
C ILE A 171 16.29 3.82 -17.09
N LEU A 172 15.57 3.51 -16.00
CA LEU A 172 15.99 2.55 -14.98
C LEU A 172 16.22 1.15 -15.56
N ARG A 173 15.42 0.76 -16.53
CA ARG A 173 15.57 -0.52 -17.23
C ARG A 173 16.85 -0.62 -18.08
N ARG A 174 17.45 0.50 -18.46
CA ARG A 174 18.71 0.54 -19.23
C ARG A 174 19.93 0.51 -18.32
N LEU A 175 19.78 0.90 -17.06
CA LEU A 175 20.88 0.94 -16.10
C LEU A 175 21.32 -0.47 -15.67
N PRO A 176 22.62 -0.67 -15.38
CA PRO A 176 23.12 -1.92 -14.82
C PRO A 176 22.41 -2.27 -13.51
N PHE A 177 22.02 -3.53 -13.34
CA PHE A 177 21.36 -4.01 -12.13
C PHE A 177 22.21 -3.87 -10.87
N THR A 178 23.54 -3.81 -11.03
CA THR A 178 24.51 -3.58 -9.95
C THR A 178 24.28 -2.26 -9.21
N TYR A 179 23.84 -1.22 -9.92
CA TYR A 179 23.48 0.05 -9.29
C TYR A 179 22.24 -0.12 -8.39
N GLY A 180 21.27 -0.91 -8.83
CA GLY A 180 20.11 -1.26 -8.00
C GLY A 180 20.53 -1.97 -6.72
N ILE A 181 21.43 -2.95 -6.80
CA ILE A 181 21.98 -3.65 -5.62
C ILE A 181 22.70 -2.66 -4.71
N ALA A 182 23.58 -1.82 -5.23
CA ALA A 182 24.31 -0.84 -4.44
C ALA A 182 23.35 0.11 -3.68
N VAL A 183 22.34 0.64 -4.36
CA VAL A 183 21.34 1.54 -3.74
C VAL A 183 20.53 0.82 -2.66
N ILE A 184 20.08 -0.42 -2.89
CA ILE A 184 19.35 -1.21 -1.88
C ILE A 184 20.22 -1.47 -0.66
N THR A 185 21.50 -1.80 -0.88
CA THR A 185 22.45 -2.00 0.23
C THR A 185 22.62 -0.72 1.03
N ILE A 186 22.80 0.42 0.37
CA ILE A 186 22.92 1.73 1.06
C ILE A 186 21.64 2.05 1.82
N VAL A 187 20.47 1.92 1.21
CA VAL A 187 19.17 2.16 1.87
C VAL A 187 18.97 1.23 3.06
N GLY A 188 19.33 -0.04 2.92
CA GLY A 188 19.29 -1.03 4.00
C GLY A 188 20.22 -0.65 5.17
N LEU A 189 21.47 -0.28 4.89
CA LEU A 189 22.43 0.16 5.89
C LEU A 189 22.00 1.45 6.59
N LEU A 190 21.51 2.43 5.84
CA LEU A 190 20.93 3.66 6.42
C LEU A 190 19.70 3.33 7.27
N GLY A 191 18.88 2.38 6.85
CA GLY A 191 17.76 1.87 7.64
C GLY A 191 18.20 1.31 8.99
N LEU A 192 19.27 0.53 9.02
CA LEU A 192 19.82 -0.03 10.26
C LEU A 192 20.35 1.04 11.22
N THR A 193 20.98 2.09 10.69
CA THR A 193 21.64 3.13 11.51
C THR A 193 20.72 4.27 11.89
N GLN A 194 19.87 4.74 10.97
CA GLN A 194 19.01 5.92 11.13
C GLN A 194 17.59 5.58 11.56
N LEU A 195 17.06 4.47 11.07
CA LEU A 195 15.68 4.07 11.34
C LEU A 195 15.53 3.25 12.62
N HIS A 196 16.63 2.73 13.19
CA HIS A 196 16.59 1.91 14.37
C HIS A 196 15.87 2.58 15.58
N PRO A 197 16.07 3.85 15.89
CA PRO A 197 15.31 4.53 16.93
C PRO A 197 13.90 4.98 16.46
N LEU A 198 13.56 4.85 15.19
CA LEU A 198 12.33 5.40 14.65
C LEU A 198 11.14 4.47 14.86
N LYS A 199 10.02 5.07 15.22
CA LYS A 199 8.75 4.38 15.41
C LYS A 199 8.20 3.93 14.05
N SER A 200 7.58 2.74 13.98
CA SER A 200 6.90 2.19 12.79
C SER A 200 5.89 3.17 12.14
N TYR A 201 5.35 4.09 12.91
CA TYR A 201 4.40 5.12 12.45
C TYR A 201 4.92 6.02 11.34
N TRP A 202 6.26 6.24 11.26
CA TRP A 202 6.86 6.97 10.14
C TRP A 202 6.67 6.23 8.81
N LEU A 203 6.86 4.92 8.84
CA LEU A 203 6.69 4.04 7.68
C LEU A 203 5.22 3.94 7.25
N TYR A 204 4.31 3.96 8.22
CA TYR A 204 2.87 3.99 7.94
C TYR A 204 2.38 5.34 7.40
N GLY A 205 3.07 6.43 7.73
CA GLY A 205 2.64 7.78 7.38
C GLY A 205 1.30 8.20 8.03
N SER A 206 0.91 7.55 9.14
CA SER A 206 -0.44 7.64 9.70
C SER A 206 -0.58 8.65 10.83
N LEU A 207 0.51 9.21 11.37
CA LEU A 207 0.47 10.13 12.50
C LEU A 207 0.96 11.53 12.12
N SER A 208 0.45 12.53 12.85
CA SER A 208 1.00 13.90 12.83
C SER A 208 2.25 14.01 13.70
N TYR A 209 3.01 15.08 13.54
CA TYR A 209 4.21 15.33 14.34
C TYR A 209 3.85 15.52 15.83
N ALA A 210 2.72 16.19 16.10
CA ALA A 210 2.21 16.36 17.45
C ALA A 210 1.85 15.01 18.10
N GLN A 211 1.20 14.10 17.39
CA GLN A 211 0.87 12.76 17.88
C GLN A 211 2.13 11.92 18.15
N MET A 212 3.24 12.22 17.49
CA MET A 212 4.55 11.56 17.72
C MET A 212 5.41 12.27 18.77
N HIS A 213 4.93 13.39 19.31
CA HIS A 213 5.67 14.25 20.26
C HIS A 213 6.99 14.77 19.68
N ILE A 214 6.98 15.23 18.42
CA ILE A 214 8.16 15.71 17.70
C ILE A 214 7.90 17.14 17.23
N ALA A 215 8.93 18.00 17.33
CA ALA A 215 8.85 19.38 16.85
C ALA A 215 8.58 19.43 15.33
N PRO A 216 7.81 20.41 14.83
CA PRO A 216 7.39 20.49 13.42
C PRO A 216 8.54 20.38 12.42
N LEU A 217 9.59 21.18 12.60
CA LEU A 217 10.75 21.18 11.70
C LEU A 217 11.49 19.84 11.71
N GLN A 218 11.73 19.28 12.89
CA GLN A 218 12.35 17.95 13.02
C GLN A 218 11.48 16.88 12.34
N GLY A 219 10.15 16.94 12.52
CA GLY A 219 9.22 16.02 11.88
C GLY A 219 9.25 16.11 10.37
N MET A 220 9.31 17.33 9.80
CA MET A 220 9.47 17.54 8.36
C MET A 220 10.78 16.95 7.82
N LEU A 221 11.90 17.15 8.54
CA LEU A 221 13.20 16.60 8.13
C LEU A 221 13.20 15.07 8.14
N ILE A 222 12.69 14.45 9.20
CA ILE A 222 12.59 12.99 9.30
C ILE A 222 11.68 12.44 8.18
N ARG A 223 10.51 13.06 7.95
CA ARG A 223 9.61 12.62 6.87
C ARG A 223 10.25 12.76 5.50
N SER A 224 10.99 13.84 5.24
CA SER A 224 11.74 14.01 4.00
C SER A 224 12.77 12.91 3.79
N GLN A 225 13.52 12.53 4.83
CA GLN A 225 14.46 11.40 4.77
C GLN A 225 13.75 10.09 4.37
N TYR A 226 12.59 9.80 4.97
CA TYR A 226 11.78 8.63 4.61
C TYR A 226 11.31 8.65 3.17
N LEU A 227 10.80 9.80 2.70
CA LEU A 227 10.35 9.94 1.31
C LEU A 227 11.49 9.72 0.33
N ILE A 228 12.68 10.27 0.62
CA ILE A 228 13.89 10.08 -0.21
C ILE A 228 14.32 8.61 -0.19
N MET A 229 14.42 7.98 0.98
CA MET A 229 14.80 6.57 1.10
C MET A 229 13.83 5.65 0.35
N SER A 230 12.53 5.89 0.50
CA SER A 230 11.50 5.14 -0.22
C SER A 230 11.60 5.36 -1.73
N CYS A 231 11.86 6.58 -2.19
CA CYS A 231 12.07 6.89 -3.60
C CYS A 231 13.29 6.12 -4.16
N CYS A 232 14.41 6.13 -3.44
CA CYS A 232 15.60 5.35 -3.79
C CYS A 232 15.30 3.85 -3.84
N ALA A 233 14.58 3.30 -2.86
CA ALA A 233 14.17 1.90 -2.84
C ALA A 233 13.28 1.54 -4.04
N VAL A 234 12.26 2.35 -4.34
CA VAL A 234 11.37 2.14 -5.50
C VAL A 234 12.15 2.05 -6.79
N PHE A 235 13.09 2.95 -7.02
CA PHE A 235 13.88 2.97 -8.26
C PHE A 235 14.93 1.86 -8.32
N ALA A 236 15.59 1.56 -7.21
CA ALA A 236 16.55 0.47 -7.13
C ALA A 236 15.89 -0.88 -7.44
N TRP A 237 14.72 -1.15 -6.86
CA TRP A 237 13.97 -2.38 -7.16
C TRP A 237 13.47 -2.42 -8.61
N ALA A 238 13.09 -1.29 -9.21
CA ALA A 238 12.73 -1.22 -10.62
C ALA A 238 13.88 -1.62 -11.56
N MET A 239 15.13 -1.34 -11.17
CA MET A 239 16.32 -1.82 -11.93
C MET A 239 16.49 -3.34 -11.83
N LEU A 240 16.11 -3.96 -10.70
CA LEU A 240 16.29 -5.39 -10.46
C LEU A 240 15.19 -6.26 -11.07
N VAL A 241 14.02 -5.70 -11.35
CA VAL A 241 12.80 -6.45 -11.78
C VAL A 241 13.09 -7.44 -12.91
N ARG A 242 13.96 -7.08 -13.87
CA ARG A 242 14.30 -7.95 -15.01
C ARG A 242 15.07 -9.23 -14.61
N LYS A 243 15.63 -9.29 -13.42
CA LYS A 243 16.35 -10.45 -12.89
C LYS A 243 15.45 -11.40 -12.11
N PHE A 244 14.22 -11.00 -11.84
CA PHE A 244 13.27 -11.83 -11.10
C PHE A 244 12.59 -12.86 -12.00
N PRO A 245 12.22 -14.02 -11.43
CA PRO A 245 11.57 -15.10 -12.16
C PRO A 245 10.24 -14.69 -12.77
N GLN A 246 9.95 -15.20 -13.96
CA GLN A 246 8.72 -14.86 -14.70
C GLN A 246 7.42 -15.29 -13.98
N PHE A 247 7.47 -16.31 -13.09
CA PHE A 247 6.28 -16.73 -12.34
C PHE A 247 5.70 -15.61 -11.46
N LEU A 248 6.52 -14.64 -11.03
CA LEU A 248 6.04 -13.48 -10.29
C LEU A 248 5.05 -12.62 -11.09
N SER A 249 5.08 -12.70 -12.42
CA SER A 249 4.10 -11.98 -13.25
C SER A 249 2.68 -12.49 -13.01
N GLN A 250 2.50 -13.77 -12.71
CA GLN A 250 1.20 -14.36 -12.39
C GLN A 250 0.65 -13.77 -11.08
N LEU A 251 1.50 -13.65 -10.05
CA LEU A 251 1.16 -12.96 -8.80
C LEU A 251 0.76 -11.50 -9.06
N GLY A 252 1.54 -10.80 -9.90
CA GLY A 252 1.26 -9.41 -10.26
C GLY A 252 -0.06 -9.24 -11.02
N GLN A 253 -0.43 -10.20 -11.86
CA GLN A 253 -1.72 -10.24 -12.54
C GLN A 253 -2.88 -10.46 -11.56
N ALA A 254 -2.67 -11.27 -10.53
CA ALA A 254 -3.62 -11.56 -9.46
C ALA A 254 -3.47 -10.62 -8.25
N SER A 255 -2.75 -9.50 -8.37
CA SER A 255 -2.47 -8.62 -7.24
C SER A 255 -3.74 -8.06 -6.56
N LEU A 256 -4.83 -7.85 -7.31
CA LEU A 256 -6.09 -7.36 -6.73
C LEU A 256 -6.80 -8.41 -5.83
N PRO A 257 -7.06 -9.65 -6.28
CA PRO A 257 -7.63 -10.66 -5.37
C PRO A 257 -6.71 -10.94 -4.18
N ILE A 258 -5.40 -11.04 -4.37
CA ILE A 258 -4.47 -11.21 -3.24
C ILE A 258 -4.60 -10.02 -2.29
N TYR A 259 -4.60 -8.78 -2.78
CA TYR A 259 -4.73 -7.58 -1.95
C TYR A 259 -6.02 -7.57 -1.11
N LEU A 260 -7.16 -7.92 -1.70
CA LEU A 260 -8.44 -7.82 -1.01
C LEU A 260 -8.68 -8.96 -0.01
N TRP A 261 -8.20 -10.16 -0.29
CA TRP A 261 -8.52 -11.35 0.51
C TRP A 261 -7.45 -11.72 1.54
N HIS A 262 -6.16 -11.40 1.29
CA HIS A 262 -5.08 -11.84 2.21
C HIS A 262 -5.27 -11.35 3.64
N GLY A 263 -5.79 -10.14 3.82
CA GLY A 263 -5.96 -9.58 5.15
C GLY A 263 -6.95 -10.36 6.02
N LEU A 264 -8.00 -10.95 5.43
CA LEU A 264 -8.92 -11.83 6.16
C LEU A 264 -8.20 -13.13 6.59
N ILE A 265 -7.35 -13.68 5.72
CA ILE A 265 -6.54 -14.86 6.05
C ILE A 265 -5.52 -14.54 7.15
N VAL A 266 -4.87 -13.36 7.07
CA VAL A 266 -3.95 -12.90 8.11
C VAL A 266 -4.66 -12.71 9.45
N LEU A 267 -5.86 -12.10 9.48
CA LEU A 267 -6.67 -11.95 10.69
C LEU A 267 -7.05 -13.30 11.27
N TRP A 268 -7.54 -14.20 10.44
CA TRP A 268 -7.90 -15.57 10.86
C TRP A 268 -6.71 -16.29 11.47
N LEU A 269 -5.57 -16.35 10.75
CA LEU A 269 -4.39 -17.07 11.24
C LEU A 269 -3.83 -16.43 12.52
N SER A 270 -3.76 -15.10 12.60
CA SER A 270 -3.29 -14.41 13.81
C SER A 270 -4.19 -14.64 15.03
N HIS A 271 -5.49 -14.89 14.80
CA HIS A 271 -6.43 -15.21 15.89
C HIS A 271 -6.26 -16.63 16.42
N ILE A 272 -5.98 -17.61 15.57
CA ILE A 272 -5.82 -19.00 15.99
C ILE A 272 -4.38 -19.38 16.38
N TRP A 273 -3.40 -18.53 16.02
CA TRP A 273 -1.99 -18.79 16.28
C TRP A 273 -1.60 -18.36 17.69
N HIS A 274 -1.60 -19.31 18.63
CA HIS A 274 -1.19 -19.08 20.03
C HIS A 274 0.02 -19.93 20.42
N VAL A 275 0.76 -20.45 19.44
CA VAL A 275 1.89 -21.36 19.70
C VAL A 275 3.13 -20.55 20.05
N ALA A 276 3.68 -20.78 21.24
CA ALA A 276 4.94 -20.20 21.67
C ALA A 276 6.11 -20.94 21.00
N VAL A 277 6.65 -20.35 19.94
CA VAL A 277 7.83 -20.85 19.23
C VAL A 277 8.87 -19.74 19.10
N THR A 278 10.11 -20.13 18.75
CA THR A 278 11.20 -19.17 18.57
C THR A 278 10.90 -18.18 17.43
N PRO A 279 11.44 -16.94 17.47
CA PRO A 279 11.26 -15.95 16.40
C PRO A 279 11.63 -16.48 15.01
N SER A 280 12.67 -17.32 14.92
CA SER A 280 13.08 -17.92 13.64
C SER A 280 12.03 -18.87 13.06
N ILE A 281 11.36 -19.65 13.90
CA ILE A 281 10.25 -20.53 13.48
C ILE A 281 9.05 -19.67 13.08
N GLN A 282 8.71 -18.63 13.84
CA GLN A 282 7.63 -17.71 13.49
C GLN A 282 7.89 -17.01 12.15
N LEU A 283 9.15 -16.60 11.89
CA LEU A 283 9.55 -16.03 10.60
C LEU A 283 9.32 -17.01 9.45
N LEU A 284 9.72 -18.27 9.63
CA LEU A 284 9.49 -19.31 8.62
C LEU A 284 7.99 -19.57 8.40
N VAL A 285 7.21 -19.62 9.46
CA VAL A 285 5.74 -19.74 9.38
C VAL A 285 5.13 -18.58 8.64
N ALA A 286 5.52 -17.34 8.96
CA ALA A 286 5.05 -16.14 8.26
C ALA A 286 5.39 -16.19 6.76
N PHE A 287 6.58 -16.65 6.40
CA PHE A 287 7.01 -16.79 5.01
C PHE A 287 6.20 -17.86 4.27
N CYS A 288 6.06 -19.07 4.84
CA CYS A 288 5.28 -20.15 4.25
C CYS A 288 3.78 -19.80 4.14
N ALA A 289 3.21 -19.18 5.17
CA ALA A 289 1.84 -18.70 5.17
C ALA A 289 1.62 -17.66 4.08
N SER A 290 2.60 -16.78 3.82
CA SER A 290 2.53 -15.77 2.75
C SER A 290 2.49 -16.41 1.37
N ILE A 291 3.34 -17.41 1.12
CA ILE A 291 3.34 -18.16 -0.15
C ILE A 291 1.99 -18.84 -0.35
N LEU A 292 1.51 -19.57 0.68
CA LEU A 292 0.23 -20.28 0.61
C LEU A 292 -0.94 -19.32 0.39
N THR A 293 -0.97 -18.20 1.12
CA THR A 293 -2.00 -17.16 0.96
C THR A 293 -2.01 -16.56 -0.44
N CYS A 294 -0.84 -16.22 -0.98
CA CYS A 294 -0.73 -15.74 -2.35
C CYS A 294 -1.27 -16.77 -3.34
N TRP A 295 -0.86 -18.02 -3.20
CA TRP A 295 -1.30 -19.11 -4.08
C TRP A 295 -2.82 -19.35 -3.99
N VAL A 296 -3.39 -19.42 -2.79
CA VAL A 296 -4.83 -19.58 -2.56
C VAL A 296 -5.62 -18.42 -3.16
N CYS A 297 -5.21 -17.17 -2.91
CA CYS A 297 -5.91 -15.99 -3.42
C CYS A 297 -5.80 -15.82 -4.95
N MET A 298 -4.89 -16.53 -5.63
CA MET A 298 -4.83 -16.59 -7.09
C MET A 298 -5.91 -17.49 -7.71
N LEU A 299 -6.55 -18.36 -6.94
CA LEU A 299 -7.59 -19.25 -7.47
C LEU A 299 -8.74 -18.44 -8.08
N PRO A 300 -9.33 -18.92 -9.20
CA PRO A 300 -10.38 -18.18 -9.92
C PRO A 300 -11.59 -17.80 -9.07
N ILE A 301 -11.86 -18.55 -8.00
CA ILE A 301 -12.99 -18.28 -7.09
C ILE A 301 -12.84 -16.91 -6.43
N PHE A 302 -11.63 -16.50 -6.02
CA PHE A 302 -11.39 -15.20 -5.39
C PHE A 302 -11.57 -14.04 -6.36
N GLN A 303 -11.17 -14.21 -7.62
CA GLN A 303 -11.43 -13.20 -8.65
C GLN A 303 -12.92 -13.09 -8.97
N ARG A 304 -13.63 -14.23 -9.08
CA ARG A 304 -15.07 -14.25 -9.32
C ARG A 304 -15.86 -13.63 -8.16
N SER A 305 -15.48 -13.93 -6.91
CA SER A 305 -16.15 -13.34 -5.74
C SER A 305 -16.04 -11.81 -5.69
N ILE A 306 -14.88 -11.25 -6.07
CA ILE A 306 -14.72 -9.80 -6.21
C ILE A 306 -15.67 -9.23 -7.25
N GLN A 307 -15.75 -9.87 -8.43
CA GLN A 307 -16.67 -9.45 -9.48
C GLN A 307 -18.13 -9.52 -9.03
N MET A 308 -18.51 -10.59 -8.34
CA MET A 308 -19.87 -10.74 -7.79
C MET A 308 -20.20 -9.65 -6.78
N LEU A 309 -19.31 -9.39 -5.82
CA LEU A 309 -19.49 -8.34 -4.81
C LEU A 309 -19.57 -6.95 -5.44
N SER A 310 -18.67 -6.65 -6.38
CA SER A 310 -18.67 -5.38 -7.10
C SER A 310 -19.95 -5.19 -7.91
N ASN A 311 -20.38 -6.21 -8.65
CA ASN A 311 -21.59 -6.15 -9.47
C ASN A 311 -22.86 -6.02 -8.62
N ALA A 312 -22.93 -6.74 -7.48
CA ALA A 312 -24.04 -6.64 -6.55
C ALA A 312 -24.15 -5.23 -5.96
N PHE A 313 -23.01 -4.65 -5.56
CA PHE A 313 -22.97 -3.28 -5.08
C PHE A 313 -23.41 -2.27 -6.14
N LEU A 314 -22.91 -2.36 -7.35
CA LEU A 314 -23.26 -1.46 -8.45
C LEU A 314 -24.75 -1.57 -8.82
N TRP A 315 -25.30 -2.78 -8.79
CA TRP A 315 -26.74 -3.00 -9.02
C TRP A 315 -27.59 -2.34 -7.94
N LEU A 316 -27.24 -2.48 -6.67
CA LEU A 316 -27.92 -1.80 -5.57
C LEU A 316 -27.81 -0.27 -5.71
N PHE A 317 -26.62 0.22 -6.04
CA PHE A 317 -26.36 1.64 -6.20
C PHE A 317 -27.20 2.27 -7.31
N THR A 318 -27.38 1.57 -8.45
CA THR A 318 -28.22 2.05 -9.57
C THR A 318 -29.72 2.05 -9.25
N LYS A 319 -30.17 1.22 -8.31
CA LYS A 319 -31.56 1.25 -7.82
C LYS A 319 -31.85 2.38 -6.87
N ILE A 320 -30.84 2.74 -6.02
CA ILE A 320 -30.99 3.79 -5.01
C ILE A 320 -30.84 5.19 -5.64
N ILE A 321 -29.98 5.31 -6.64
CA ILE A 321 -29.74 6.57 -7.35
C ILE A 321 -30.17 6.36 -8.82
N PRO A 322 -31.46 6.54 -9.14
CA PRO A 322 -31.92 6.42 -10.52
C PRO A 322 -31.19 7.45 -11.38
N LYS A 323 -30.72 7.03 -12.55
CA LYS A 323 -30.15 7.94 -13.55
C LYS A 323 -31.14 9.11 -13.74
N LYS A 324 -30.72 10.35 -13.50
CA LYS A 324 -31.44 11.50 -14.01
C LYS A 324 -31.62 11.26 -15.52
N THR A 325 -32.85 11.02 -15.93
CA THR A 325 -33.24 11.11 -17.34
C THR A 325 -32.86 12.50 -17.78
N GLU A 326 -31.90 12.57 -18.71
CA GLU A 326 -31.61 13.81 -19.42
C GLU A 326 -32.91 14.18 -20.16
N ILE A 327 -33.52 15.29 -19.72
CA ILE A 327 -34.58 16.01 -20.43
C ILE A 327 -33.87 17.01 -21.34
#